data_ff812cb8d2489afa354d80bbd8fd4168
#
_entry.id   ff812cb8d2489afa354d80bbd8fd4168
#
_cell.length_a   1.000
_cell.length_b   1.000
_cell.length_c   1.000
_cell.angle_alpha   90.00
_cell.angle_beta   90.00
_cell.angle_gamma   90.00
#
_symmetry.space_group_name_H-M   'P 1'
#
loop_
_entity.id
_entity.type
_entity.pdbx_description
1 polymer ?
#
loop_
_entity_poly.entity_id
_entity_poly.type
_entity_poly.pdbx_seq_one_letter_code
_entity_poly.pdbx_strand_id
1 'polypeptide(L)'
;MPAVNKKKILFVAMQNSTHTVRWINQISRSDYEIHLFPTIHAPIHPDLRDVVIHLPWLRMGNVTISDWVIWLRDWIAVKLKSKLGITSGCLLADPLRWRRRDASITIKNPLPLSFLTNLFGIPIKSSQEVANIKVSPPEGLSSYVLSRVIRKIAPDLIHSLEFQNCGYIVLGAREIIGRHLFPTWLVTNWGSDIVYFQQFSDERQTIRRLLKAADYYSCECFRDVSLAMRLGFNGVTLPVIPNAGGIDLQLASELRNKNKPSDRRIILIKGYQNLFGRALVGLESIKKCENELRGYQVVVYSASTETCEYVEELKKTTKINFTISGQKSHLEMLHLFSKARIYIGVSLSDGISTSMLEAMAMGAFPIQTNTSCCDEWISDGITGFSIPPDNVELIADRIRQAIADDNLISRAYEMNWNTISLRLDKDVIKSKAAGYYKTIFDTQEKNRVRQSQ
;
A
#
# COMPACT_ATOMS: atom_id res chain seq x y z
N MET A 1 -32.21 23.13 -12.27
CA MET A 1 -32.31 21.70 -11.98
C MET A 1 -32.04 21.51 -10.50
N PRO A 2 -32.85 20.77 -9.73
CA PRO A 2 -32.52 20.49 -8.34
C PRO A 2 -31.18 19.75 -8.31
N ALA A 3 -30.30 20.17 -7.40
CA ALA A 3 -28.99 19.53 -7.21
C ALA A 3 -29.24 18.04 -6.92
N VAL A 4 -28.79 17.17 -7.81
CA VAL A 4 -28.78 15.73 -7.55
C VAL A 4 -28.00 15.49 -6.29
N ASN A 5 -28.66 14.99 -5.25
CA ASN A 5 -28.01 14.72 -3.96
C ASN A 5 -27.02 13.57 -4.16
N LYS A 6 -25.72 13.91 -4.29
CA LYS A 6 -24.65 12.92 -4.51
C LYS A 6 -24.58 11.93 -3.34
N LYS A 7 -24.36 10.67 -3.67
CA LYS A 7 -24.06 9.65 -2.65
C LYS A 7 -22.77 9.97 -1.93
N LYS A 8 -22.75 9.81 -0.60
CA LYS A 8 -21.60 10.10 0.26
C LYS A 8 -20.82 8.84 0.55
N ILE A 9 -19.53 8.83 0.21
CA ILE A 9 -18.60 7.76 0.54
C ILE A 9 -17.63 8.26 1.59
N LEU A 10 -17.56 7.59 2.74
CA LEU A 10 -16.58 7.84 3.78
C LEU A 10 -15.47 6.80 3.71
N PHE A 11 -14.29 7.22 3.25
CA PHE A 11 -13.09 6.41 3.36
C PHE A 11 -12.51 6.50 4.78
N VAL A 12 -12.12 5.36 5.32
CA VAL A 12 -11.33 5.24 6.55
C VAL A 12 -10.00 4.60 6.15
N ALA A 13 -8.94 5.42 6.08
CA ALA A 13 -7.71 5.00 5.41
C ALA A 13 -6.47 5.75 5.91
N MET A 14 -5.30 5.17 5.68
CA MET A 14 -4.00 5.80 5.91
C MET A 14 -3.77 6.89 4.86
N GLN A 15 -3.87 8.14 5.27
CA GLN A 15 -3.88 9.33 4.40
C GLN A 15 -2.56 9.63 3.67
N ASN A 16 -1.46 9.02 4.09
CA ASN A 16 -0.14 9.16 3.46
C ASN A 16 0.19 8.01 2.49
N SER A 17 -0.67 7.00 2.41
CA SER A 17 -0.44 5.84 1.57
C SER A 17 -0.71 6.15 0.09
N THR A 18 0.23 5.81 -0.77
CA THR A 18 0.08 5.88 -2.23
C THR A 18 -1.10 5.02 -2.71
N HIS A 19 -1.35 3.85 -2.09
CA HIS A 19 -2.49 2.99 -2.41
C HIS A 19 -3.82 3.70 -2.12
N THR A 20 -3.95 4.30 -0.94
CA THR A 20 -5.14 5.09 -0.58
C THR A 20 -5.40 6.20 -1.60
N VAL A 21 -4.37 6.93 -1.97
CA VAL A 21 -4.50 8.07 -2.88
C VAL A 21 -4.83 7.64 -4.30
N ARG A 22 -4.14 6.64 -4.82
CA ARG A 22 -4.44 6.07 -6.14
C ARG A 22 -5.87 5.53 -6.19
N TRP A 23 -6.32 4.82 -5.13
CA TRP A 23 -7.69 4.33 -5.06
C TRP A 23 -8.71 5.46 -5.04
N ILE A 24 -8.57 6.44 -4.16
CA ILE A 24 -9.52 7.56 -4.02
C ILE A 24 -9.55 8.43 -5.29
N ASN A 25 -8.40 8.72 -5.90
CA ASN A 25 -8.32 9.61 -7.05
C ASN A 25 -8.95 9.04 -8.33
N GLN A 26 -9.12 7.72 -8.44
CA GLN A 26 -9.78 7.11 -9.60
C GLN A 26 -11.32 7.18 -9.54
N ILE A 27 -11.90 7.57 -8.40
CA ILE A 27 -13.34 7.61 -8.22
C ILE A 27 -13.92 8.94 -8.72
N SER A 28 -15.04 8.86 -9.42
CA SER A 28 -15.69 10.04 -10.01
C SER A 28 -16.26 10.99 -8.95
N ARG A 29 -15.87 12.27 -9.04
CA ARG A 29 -16.39 13.36 -8.19
C ARG A 29 -17.71 13.93 -8.73
N SER A 30 -18.07 13.62 -9.95
CA SER A 30 -19.39 13.98 -10.49
C SER A 30 -20.50 13.18 -9.79
N ASP A 31 -20.22 11.92 -9.43
CA ASP A 31 -21.21 10.96 -8.95
C ASP A 31 -21.26 10.90 -7.43
N TYR A 32 -20.16 11.17 -6.76
CA TYR A 32 -20.01 10.97 -5.31
C TYR A 32 -19.44 12.18 -4.59
N GLU A 33 -19.87 12.39 -3.33
CA GLU A 33 -19.22 13.25 -2.35
C GLU A 33 -18.24 12.39 -1.54
N ILE A 34 -16.93 12.67 -1.67
CA ILE A 34 -15.87 11.85 -1.08
C ILE A 34 -15.38 12.47 0.23
N HIS A 35 -15.46 11.69 1.29
CA HIS A 35 -14.94 12.01 2.61
C HIS A 35 -13.80 11.06 2.98
N LEU A 36 -12.83 11.54 3.76
CA LEU A 36 -11.75 10.74 4.32
C LEU A 36 -11.62 10.96 5.82
N PHE A 37 -11.59 9.89 6.59
CA PHE A 37 -11.16 9.85 7.98
C PHE A 37 -9.75 9.27 8.03
N PRO A 38 -8.73 10.08 8.33
CA PRO A 38 -7.33 9.61 8.43
C PRO A 38 -7.14 8.77 9.69
N THR A 39 -6.38 7.68 9.59
CA THR A 39 -6.25 6.70 10.67
C THR A 39 -4.90 6.70 11.36
N ILE A 40 -3.86 7.24 10.74
CA ILE A 40 -2.51 7.27 11.29
C ILE A 40 -2.01 8.69 11.46
N HIS A 41 -0.98 8.83 12.31
CA HIS A 41 -0.33 10.11 12.55
C HIS A 41 0.75 10.38 11.50
N ALA A 42 0.34 10.85 10.34
CA ALA A 42 1.21 11.12 9.21
C ALA A 42 0.69 12.28 8.36
N PRO A 43 1.52 12.91 7.52
CA PRO A 43 1.06 13.91 6.57
C PRO A 43 0.06 13.34 5.58
N ILE A 44 -0.84 14.19 5.07
CA ILE A 44 -1.72 13.82 3.96
C ILE A 44 -0.86 13.77 2.70
N HIS A 45 -1.04 12.74 1.89
CA HIS A 45 -0.29 12.60 0.65
C HIS A 45 -0.53 13.79 -0.30
N PRO A 46 0.51 14.35 -0.93
CA PRO A 46 0.41 15.56 -1.76
C PRO A 46 -0.46 15.39 -3.01
N ASP A 47 -0.63 14.15 -3.49
CA ASP A 47 -1.42 13.87 -4.69
C ASP A 47 -2.91 13.60 -4.41
N LEU A 48 -3.35 13.64 -3.15
CA LEU A 48 -4.77 13.49 -2.83
C LEU A 48 -5.56 14.72 -3.32
N ARG A 49 -6.70 14.50 -4.00
CA ARG A 49 -7.50 15.55 -4.64
C ARG A 49 -8.99 15.42 -4.26
N ASP A 50 -9.67 16.57 -4.25
CA ASP A 50 -11.14 16.68 -4.19
C ASP A 50 -11.81 15.85 -3.08
N VAL A 51 -11.31 15.94 -1.86
CA VAL A 51 -11.75 15.15 -0.72
C VAL A 51 -12.03 16.04 0.48
N VAL A 52 -13.10 15.76 1.22
CA VAL A 52 -13.39 16.36 2.52
C VAL A 52 -12.73 15.53 3.62
N ILE A 53 -11.73 16.06 4.29
CA ILE A 53 -10.98 15.35 5.31
C ILE A 53 -11.52 15.66 6.70
N HIS A 54 -11.85 14.63 7.49
CA HIS A 54 -12.31 14.72 8.88
C HIS A 54 -11.19 14.30 9.83
N LEU A 55 -10.45 15.27 10.37
CA LEU A 55 -9.34 14.97 11.26
C LEU A 55 -9.84 14.41 12.60
N PRO A 56 -9.22 13.35 13.12
CA PRO A 56 -9.55 12.76 14.42
C PRO A 56 -9.01 13.56 15.61
N TRP A 57 -8.21 14.62 15.37
CA TRP A 57 -7.56 15.46 16.39
C TRP A 57 -7.71 16.94 16.11
N LEU A 58 -7.49 17.77 17.15
CA LEU A 58 -7.56 19.22 17.06
C LEU A 58 -6.48 19.80 16.15
N ARG A 59 -6.85 20.90 15.52
CA ARG A 59 -6.02 21.62 14.59
C ARG A 59 -5.83 23.07 15.03
N MET A 60 -4.60 23.58 14.98
CA MET A 60 -4.28 25.01 15.08
C MET A 60 -3.81 25.51 13.71
N GLY A 61 -4.63 26.34 13.08
CA GLY A 61 -4.35 26.80 11.71
C GLY A 61 -4.32 25.63 10.72
N ASN A 62 -3.19 25.42 10.05
CA ASN A 62 -2.96 24.34 9.10
C ASN A 62 -2.24 23.12 9.71
N VAL A 63 -1.97 23.11 11.01
CA VAL A 63 -1.22 22.08 11.72
C VAL A 63 -2.07 21.57 12.89
N THR A 64 -2.05 20.26 13.16
CA THR A 64 -2.72 19.70 14.33
C THR A 64 -1.90 19.92 15.59
N ILE A 65 -2.53 19.91 16.76
CA ILE A 65 -1.80 19.94 18.05
C ILE A 65 -0.88 18.73 18.16
N SER A 66 -1.30 17.57 17.66
CA SER A 66 -0.47 16.37 17.62
C SER A 66 0.74 16.52 16.71
N ASP A 67 0.62 17.18 15.56
CA ASP A 67 1.77 17.50 14.69
C ASP A 67 2.78 18.41 15.43
N TRP A 68 2.27 19.35 16.21
CA TRP A 68 3.10 20.22 17.05
C TRP A 68 3.82 19.46 18.16
N VAL A 69 3.13 18.56 18.84
CA VAL A 69 3.73 17.71 19.90
C VAL A 69 4.80 16.80 19.33
N ILE A 70 4.57 16.20 18.16
CA ILE A 70 5.57 15.37 17.49
C ILE A 70 6.76 16.20 17.03
N TRP A 71 6.50 17.35 16.41
CA TRP A 71 7.56 18.26 16.01
C TRP A 71 8.42 18.70 17.21
N LEU A 72 7.78 19.06 18.34
CA LEU A 72 8.48 19.45 19.58
C LEU A 72 9.32 18.29 20.13
N ARG A 73 8.74 17.09 20.16
CA ARG A 73 9.47 15.85 20.54
C ARG A 73 10.69 15.62 19.66
N ASP A 74 10.52 15.66 18.34
CA ASP A 74 11.57 15.40 17.38
C ASP A 74 12.62 16.51 17.40
N TRP A 75 12.22 17.76 17.60
CA TRP A 75 13.12 18.90 17.82
C TRP A 75 13.96 18.74 19.09
N ILE A 76 13.33 18.34 20.22
CA ILE A 76 14.03 18.04 21.48
C ILE A 76 15.02 16.88 21.26
N ALA A 77 14.59 15.80 20.59
CA ALA A 77 15.44 14.64 20.31
C ALA A 77 16.66 15.02 19.45
N VAL A 78 16.48 15.86 18.43
CA VAL A 78 17.58 16.39 17.60
C VAL A 78 18.52 17.27 18.41
N LYS A 79 17.99 18.19 19.25
CA LYS A 79 18.83 19.02 20.12
C LYS A 79 19.63 18.22 21.16
N LEU A 80 19.02 17.19 21.74
CA LEU A 80 19.71 16.28 22.66
C LEU A 80 20.80 15.50 21.93
N LYS A 81 20.52 14.97 20.74
CA LYS A 81 21.51 14.24 19.91
C LYS A 81 22.68 15.16 19.49
N SER A 82 22.39 16.40 19.09
CA SER A 82 23.42 17.37 18.71
C SER A 82 24.33 17.74 19.89
N LYS A 83 23.79 17.83 21.11
CA LYS A 83 24.60 18.04 22.32
C LYS A 83 25.45 16.83 22.70
N LEU A 84 25.03 15.63 22.28
CA LEU A 84 25.75 14.37 22.53
C LEU A 84 26.68 13.99 21.37
N GLY A 85 26.86 14.84 20.35
CA GLY A 85 27.74 14.60 19.21
C GLY A 85 27.26 13.51 18.23
N ILE A 86 25.98 13.13 18.31
CA ILE A 86 25.41 12.07 17.43
C ILE A 86 24.81 12.74 16.20
N THR A 87 25.51 12.70 15.09
CA THR A 87 25.00 13.14 13.77
C THR A 87 24.15 12.04 13.15
N SER A 88 22.85 12.11 13.26
CA SER A 88 21.93 11.29 12.45
C SER A 88 21.09 12.21 11.57
N GLY A 89 21.12 11.96 10.25
CA GLY A 89 20.42 12.74 9.24
C GLY A 89 18.89 12.54 9.23
N CYS A 90 18.25 12.78 10.36
CA CYS A 90 16.80 12.82 10.43
C CYS A 90 16.34 14.24 10.07
N LEU A 91 15.88 14.43 8.83
CA LEU A 91 15.19 15.64 8.41
C LEU A 91 13.92 15.78 9.26
N LEU A 92 13.90 16.84 10.11
CA LEU A 92 12.70 17.26 10.80
C LEU A 92 11.60 17.50 9.77
N ALA A 93 10.50 16.80 9.91
CA ALA A 93 9.32 17.09 9.10
C ALA A 93 8.88 18.53 9.38
N ASP A 94 9.01 19.41 8.39
CA ASP A 94 8.59 20.80 8.51
C ASP A 94 7.07 20.85 8.70
N PRO A 95 6.57 21.28 9.87
CA PRO A 95 5.14 21.38 10.13
C PRO A 95 4.44 22.38 9.21
N LEU A 96 5.19 23.26 8.55
CA LEU A 96 4.68 24.24 7.60
C LEU A 96 4.65 23.74 6.15
N ARG A 97 5.20 22.55 5.86
CA ARG A 97 5.14 21.90 4.54
C ARG A 97 3.70 21.69 4.04
N TRP A 98 2.73 21.80 4.93
CA TRP A 98 1.29 21.70 4.69
C TRP A 98 0.68 22.96 4.02
N ARG A 99 1.40 24.09 3.96
CA ARG A 99 0.88 25.35 3.42
C ARG A 99 0.72 25.42 1.90
N ARG A 100 1.31 24.47 1.16
CA ARG A 100 1.27 24.45 -0.32
C ARG A 100 0.27 23.42 -0.84
N ARG A 101 -0.97 23.43 -0.32
CA ARG A 101 -1.96 22.48 -0.76
C ARG A 101 -2.96 23.11 -1.70
N ASP A 102 -3.30 22.29 -2.69
CA ASP A 102 -4.34 22.53 -3.67
C ASP A 102 -5.66 22.90 -3.00
N ALA A 103 -6.37 23.88 -3.53
CA ALA A 103 -7.65 24.36 -3.02
C ALA A 103 -8.76 23.29 -3.05
N SER A 104 -8.50 22.17 -3.71
CA SER A 104 -9.43 21.04 -3.84
C SER A 104 -9.64 20.24 -2.53
N ILE A 105 -8.84 20.45 -1.49
CA ILE A 105 -8.96 19.70 -0.23
C ILE A 105 -9.65 20.56 0.84
N THR A 106 -10.82 20.14 1.29
CA THR A 106 -11.53 20.72 2.42
C THR A 106 -11.21 19.94 3.70
N ILE A 107 -10.66 20.62 4.72
CA ILE A 107 -10.36 20.00 6.02
C ILE A 107 -11.36 20.47 7.06
N LYS A 108 -12.01 19.52 7.73
CA LYS A 108 -12.94 19.77 8.84
C LYS A 108 -12.28 19.41 10.17
N ASN A 109 -12.38 20.32 11.15
CA ASN A 109 -11.89 20.08 12.48
C ASN A 109 -12.75 19.04 13.22
N PRO A 110 -12.15 18.28 14.16
CA PRO A 110 -12.88 17.36 15.01
C PRO A 110 -13.82 18.10 15.97
N LEU A 111 -14.66 17.34 16.64
CA LEU A 111 -15.57 17.83 17.65
C LEU A 111 -14.81 18.36 18.88
N PRO A 112 -15.37 19.34 19.64
CA PRO A 112 -14.70 19.99 20.78
C PRO A 112 -14.16 19.03 21.85
N LEU A 113 -14.77 17.85 22.02
CA LEU A 113 -14.33 16.83 22.99
C LEU A 113 -12.96 16.19 22.66
N SER A 114 -12.45 16.37 21.45
CA SER A 114 -11.13 15.84 21.07
C SER A 114 -9.96 16.58 21.74
N PHE A 115 -10.21 17.72 22.40
CA PHE A 115 -9.17 18.48 23.12
C PHE A 115 -8.58 17.70 24.30
N LEU A 116 -9.42 17.06 25.11
CA LEU A 116 -8.99 16.30 26.30
C LEU A 116 -8.22 15.02 25.97
N THR A 117 -8.41 14.50 24.77
CA THR A 117 -7.92 13.20 24.36
C THR A 117 -6.56 13.26 23.67
N ASN A 118 -6.18 14.43 23.15
CA ASN A 118 -4.84 14.67 22.60
C ASN A 118 -3.77 14.88 23.68
N LEU A 119 -4.15 15.18 24.91
CA LEU A 119 -3.24 15.29 26.05
C LEU A 119 -2.68 13.93 26.50
N PHE A 120 -3.35 12.82 26.13
CA PHE A 120 -2.99 11.45 26.53
C PHE A 120 -2.66 10.56 25.33
N GLY A 121 -2.35 11.12 24.17
CA GLY A 121 -2.01 10.38 22.96
C GLY A 121 -0.81 9.46 23.16
N ILE A 122 -1.02 8.16 22.92
CA ILE A 122 0.04 7.16 22.93
C ILE A 122 0.93 7.39 21.70
N PRO A 123 2.23 7.61 21.86
CA PRO A 123 3.13 7.82 20.73
C PRO A 123 3.26 6.54 19.89
N ILE A 124 2.97 6.64 18.59
CA ILE A 124 3.25 5.56 17.63
C ILE A 124 4.76 5.51 17.39
N LYS A 125 5.35 4.39 17.71
CA LYS A 125 6.78 4.11 17.58
C LYS A 125 7.20 3.91 16.12
N SER A 126 8.50 3.98 15.84
CA SER A 126 9.08 3.90 14.49
C SER A 126 8.80 2.57 13.77
N SER A 127 8.95 2.55 12.45
CA SER A 127 8.68 1.42 11.57
C SER A 127 9.43 0.11 11.89
N GLN A 128 10.50 0.16 12.68
CA GLN A 128 11.24 -1.03 13.15
C GLN A 128 10.52 -1.77 14.28
N GLU A 129 9.64 -1.10 15.03
CA GLU A 129 8.90 -1.73 16.13
C GLU A 129 7.55 -2.30 15.68
N VAL A 130 7.11 -2.05 14.45
CA VAL A 130 5.82 -2.54 13.90
C VAL A 130 5.78 -4.07 13.82
N ALA A 131 6.93 -4.73 13.67
CA ALA A 131 7.00 -6.20 13.68
C ALA A 131 6.69 -6.84 15.04
N ASN A 132 6.71 -6.06 16.13
CA ASN A 132 6.47 -6.53 17.51
C ASN A 132 5.25 -5.85 18.19
N ILE A 133 4.52 -4.97 17.49
CA ILE A 133 3.36 -4.32 18.08
C ILE A 133 2.18 -5.32 18.07
N LYS A 134 1.78 -5.77 19.25
CA LYS A 134 0.43 -6.29 19.45
C LYS A 134 -0.52 -5.12 19.19
N VAL A 135 -1.18 -5.15 18.03
CA VAL A 135 -2.29 -4.24 17.75
C VAL A 135 -3.43 -4.69 18.62
N SER A 136 -3.64 -4.03 19.73
CA SER A 136 -4.82 -4.28 20.55
C SER A 136 -6.07 -3.88 19.76
N PRO A 137 -7.18 -4.65 19.85
CA PRO A 137 -8.42 -4.26 19.21
C PRO A 137 -8.80 -2.84 19.63
N PRO A 138 -9.40 -2.04 18.75
CA PRO A 138 -9.61 -0.62 18.95
C PRO A 138 -10.75 -0.35 19.94
N GLU A 139 -10.53 -0.59 21.18
CA GLU A 139 -11.28 0.02 22.27
C GLU A 139 -10.71 1.42 22.44
N GLY A 140 -10.95 2.30 21.49
CA GLY A 140 -10.21 3.54 21.52
C GLY A 140 -10.98 4.71 20.98
N LEU A 141 -10.39 5.84 21.30
CA LEU A 141 -10.83 7.17 20.96
C LEU A 141 -11.09 7.38 19.48
N SER A 142 -10.26 6.78 18.59
CA SER A 142 -10.43 6.90 17.14
C SER A 142 -11.76 6.33 16.66
N SER A 143 -12.20 5.19 17.21
CA SER A 143 -13.51 4.59 16.94
C SER A 143 -14.66 5.46 17.44
N TYR A 144 -14.51 6.07 18.60
CA TYR A 144 -15.50 7.01 19.14
C TYR A 144 -15.61 8.26 18.26
N VAL A 145 -14.48 8.89 17.90
CA VAL A 145 -14.49 10.08 17.02
C VAL A 145 -15.08 9.74 15.66
N LEU A 146 -14.70 8.59 15.07
CA LEU A 146 -15.27 8.12 13.83
C LEU A 146 -16.79 7.92 13.94
N SER A 147 -17.29 7.35 15.04
CA SER A 147 -18.74 7.18 15.28
C SER A 147 -19.48 8.54 15.27
N ARG A 148 -18.87 9.59 15.78
CA ARG A 148 -19.44 10.96 15.76
C ARG A 148 -19.40 11.56 14.36
N VAL A 149 -18.33 11.34 13.60
CA VAL A 149 -18.22 11.77 12.20
C VAL A 149 -19.27 11.06 11.37
N ILE A 150 -19.44 9.75 11.51
CA ILE A 150 -20.47 8.96 10.79
C ILE A 150 -21.86 9.53 11.05
N ARG A 151 -22.24 9.76 12.31
CA ARG A 151 -23.55 10.36 12.66
C ARG A 151 -23.74 11.75 12.08
N LYS A 152 -22.67 12.56 12.00
CA LYS A 152 -22.72 13.94 11.50
C LYS A 152 -22.89 14.01 9.99
N ILE A 153 -22.18 13.19 9.22
CA ILE A 153 -22.20 13.25 7.76
C ILE A 153 -23.22 12.30 7.15
N ALA A 154 -23.66 11.28 7.91
CA ALA A 154 -24.58 10.24 7.46
C ALA A 154 -24.15 9.67 6.08
N PRO A 155 -23.00 8.98 5.97
CA PRO A 155 -22.52 8.47 4.69
C PRO A 155 -23.43 7.33 4.21
N ASP A 156 -23.60 7.22 2.89
CA ASP A 156 -24.31 6.10 2.28
C ASP A 156 -23.45 4.81 2.29
N LEU A 157 -22.12 4.97 2.32
CA LEU A 157 -21.15 3.89 2.33
C LEU A 157 -19.92 4.27 3.15
N ILE A 158 -19.42 3.34 3.96
CA ILE A 158 -18.09 3.39 4.57
C ILE A 158 -17.20 2.42 3.80
N HIS A 159 -16.02 2.88 3.39
CA HIS A 159 -15.01 2.04 2.78
C HIS A 159 -13.70 2.12 3.57
N SER A 160 -13.35 1.04 4.30
CA SER A 160 -12.07 0.94 4.99
C SER A 160 -11.02 0.27 4.11
N LEU A 161 -9.85 0.88 4.02
CA LEU A 161 -8.71 0.39 3.26
C LEU A 161 -7.64 -0.11 4.23
N GLU A 162 -7.41 -1.42 4.26
CA GLU A 162 -6.59 -2.17 5.21
C GLU A 162 -7.34 -2.51 6.52
N PHE A 163 -6.95 -3.61 7.20
CA PHE A 163 -7.68 -4.10 8.37
C PHE A 163 -7.23 -3.46 9.68
N GLN A 164 -5.92 -3.53 10.02
CA GLN A 164 -5.43 -3.21 11.36
C GLN A 164 -5.57 -1.73 11.71
N ASN A 165 -5.14 -0.84 10.82
CA ASN A 165 -5.18 0.60 11.06
C ASN A 165 -6.52 1.26 10.68
N CYS A 166 -7.34 0.58 9.87
CA CYS A 166 -8.53 1.17 9.27
C CYS A 166 -9.79 0.37 9.63
N GLY A 167 -9.83 -0.89 9.26
CA GLY A 167 -10.96 -1.78 9.48
C GLY A 167 -11.32 -1.94 10.97
N TYR A 168 -10.33 -2.05 11.85
CA TYR A 168 -10.56 -2.17 13.30
C TYR A 168 -11.19 -0.90 13.89
N ILE A 169 -10.81 0.28 13.41
CA ILE A 169 -11.44 1.54 13.82
C ILE A 169 -12.91 1.58 13.39
N VAL A 170 -13.22 1.09 12.19
CA VAL A 170 -14.60 1.00 11.69
C VAL A 170 -15.41 -0.02 12.49
N LEU A 171 -14.81 -1.19 12.82
CA LEU A 171 -15.44 -2.20 13.65
C LEU A 171 -15.85 -1.62 15.02
N GLY A 172 -14.92 -0.92 15.70
CA GLY A 172 -15.21 -0.26 16.96
C GLY A 172 -16.28 0.83 16.86
N ALA A 173 -16.26 1.64 15.78
CA ALA A 173 -17.30 2.64 15.54
C ALA A 173 -18.68 2.01 15.31
N ARG A 174 -18.73 0.85 14.62
CA ARG A 174 -19.95 0.08 14.40
C ARG A 174 -20.54 -0.49 15.70
N GLU A 175 -19.69 -0.93 16.61
CA GLU A 175 -20.11 -1.40 17.94
C GLU A 175 -20.70 -0.25 18.79
N ILE A 176 -20.14 0.95 18.70
CA ILE A 176 -20.64 2.16 19.38
C ILE A 176 -21.98 2.66 18.78
N ILE A 177 -22.14 2.61 17.48
CA ILE A 177 -23.35 3.09 16.80
C ILE A 177 -24.49 2.08 16.92
N GLY A 178 -24.16 0.80 16.86
CA GLY A 178 -25.09 -0.32 16.77
C GLY A 178 -25.33 -0.77 15.32
N ARG A 179 -25.43 -2.09 15.13
CA ARG A 179 -25.51 -2.73 13.80
C ARG A 179 -26.61 -2.16 12.90
N HIS A 180 -27.79 -1.93 13.45
CA HIS A 180 -28.97 -1.52 12.68
C HIS A 180 -28.92 -0.07 12.19
N LEU A 181 -28.08 0.78 12.81
CA LEU A 181 -27.94 2.19 12.48
C LEU A 181 -26.64 2.47 11.70
N PHE A 182 -25.82 1.42 11.50
CA PHE A 182 -24.53 1.59 10.83
C PHE A 182 -24.70 1.57 9.32
N PRO A 183 -24.02 2.47 8.59
CA PRO A 183 -24.03 2.47 7.12
C PRO A 183 -23.48 1.16 6.55
N THR A 184 -23.79 0.88 5.29
CA THR A 184 -23.17 -0.23 4.55
C THR A 184 -21.65 -0.10 4.60
N TRP A 185 -20.96 -1.22 4.84
CA TRP A 185 -19.51 -1.25 5.00
C TRP A 185 -18.83 -2.16 3.97
N LEU A 186 -18.00 -1.55 3.13
CA LEU A 186 -17.02 -2.24 2.28
C LEU A 186 -15.67 -2.24 2.98
N VAL A 187 -15.07 -3.41 3.11
CA VAL A 187 -13.71 -3.56 3.61
C VAL A 187 -12.79 -4.10 2.51
N THR A 188 -11.64 -3.47 2.36
CA THR A 188 -10.57 -3.91 1.44
C THR A 188 -9.34 -4.29 2.22
N ASN A 189 -8.75 -5.46 1.96
CA ASN A 189 -7.43 -5.81 2.49
C ASN A 189 -6.33 -5.59 1.44
N TRP A 190 -5.09 -5.48 1.94
CA TRP A 190 -3.88 -5.29 1.12
C TRP A 190 -2.94 -6.50 1.14
N GLY A 191 -3.45 -7.66 1.59
CA GLY A 191 -2.75 -8.93 1.61
C GLY A 191 -2.18 -9.27 2.98
N SER A 192 -1.12 -8.62 3.43
CA SER A 192 -0.48 -8.94 4.71
C SER A 192 -1.41 -8.78 5.91
N ASP A 193 -2.32 -7.84 5.87
CA ASP A 193 -3.33 -7.56 6.88
C ASP A 193 -4.26 -8.77 7.16
N ILE A 194 -4.46 -9.64 6.18
CA ILE A 194 -5.18 -10.89 6.40
C ILE A 194 -4.23 -12.10 6.49
N VAL A 195 -3.28 -12.25 5.56
CA VAL A 195 -2.44 -13.46 5.45
C VAL A 195 -1.46 -13.59 6.61
N TYR A 196 -0.76 -12.52 6.94
CA TYR A 196 0.26 -12.55 7.98
C TYR A 196 -0.37 -12.45 9.37
N PHE A 197 -1.25 -11.49 9.60
CA PHE A 197 -1.77 -11.23 10.93
C PHE A 197 -2.72 -12.33 11.44
N GLN A 198 -3.41 -13.07 10.56
CA GLN A 198 -4.24 -14.20 11.00
C GLN A 198 -3.47 -15.35 11.70
N GLN A 199 -2.12 -15.33 11.62
CA GLN A 199 -1.30 -16.32 12.31
C GLN A 199 -1.31 -16.12 13.84
N PHE A 200 -1.55 -14.89 14.29
CA PHE A 200 -1.64 -14.53 15.71
C PHE A 200 -3.08 -14.71 16.19
N SER A 201 -3.27 -15.38 17.32
CA SER A 201 -4.60 -15.76 17.84
C SER A 201 -5.55 -14.58 18.02
N ASP A 202 -5.06 -13.50 18.63
CA ASP A 202 -5.84 -12.31 18.96
C ASP A 202 -6.22 -11.53 17.71
N GLU A 203 -5.26 -11.40 16.78
CA GLU A 203 -5.48 -10.79 15.46
C GLU A 203 -6.49 -11.58 14.65
N ARG A 204 -6.33 -12.92 14.60
CA ARG A 204 -7.27 -13.82 13.92
C ARG A 204 -8.70 -13.66 14.44
N GLN A 205 -8.87 -13.51 15.75
CA GLN A 205 -10.18 -13.31 16.34
C GLN A 205 -10.79 -11.97 15.91
N THR A 206 -9.98 -10.90 15.92
CA THR A 206 -10.41 -9.56 15.50
C THR A 206 -10.72 -9.53 14.00
N ILE A 207 -9.87 -10.13 13.15
CA ILE A 207 -10.12 -10.28 11.72
C ILE A 207 -11.44 -11.02 11.46
N ARG A 208 -11.72 -12.10 12.19
CA ARG A 208 -13.01 -12.82 12.07
C ARG A 208 -14.20 -11.95 12.45
N ARG A 209 -14.09 -11.14 13.50
CA ARG A 209 -15.16 -10.20 13.91
C ARG A 209 -15.39 -9.16 12.82
N LEU A 210 -14.31 -8.60 12.29
CA LEU A 210 -14.33 -7.61 11.20
C LEU A 210 -15.01 -8.19 9.96
N LEU A 211 -14.56 -9.34 9.47
CA LEU A 211 -15.10 -9.99 8.28
C LEU A 211 -16.59 -10.37 8.42
N LYS A 212 -17.01 -10.85 9.59
CA LYS A 212 -18.44 -11.12 9.89
C LYS A 212 -19.29 -9.85 9.97
N ALA A 213 -18.66 -8.69 10.22
CA ALA A 213 -19.34 -7.43 10.36
C ALA A 213 -19.46 -6.66 9.03
N ALA A 214 -18.56 -6.90 8.09
CA ALA A 214 -18.55 -6.23 6.78
C ALA A 214 -19.67 -6.76 5.87
N ASP A 215 -20.25 -5.86 5.07
CA ASP A 215 -21.30 -6.22 4.09
C ASP A 215 -20.67 -6.60 2.75
N TYR A 216 -19.58 -5.91 2.37
CA TYR A 216 -18.83 -6.13 1.14
C TYR A 216 -17.34 -6.30 1.43
N TYR A 217 -16.68 -7.12 0.61
CA TYR A 217 -15.26 -7.38 0.69
C TYR A 217 -14.60 -7.25 -0.66
N SER A 218 -13.40 -6.66 -0.69
CA SER A 218 -12.54 -6.61 -1.87
C SER A 218 -11.07 -6.85 -1.48
N CYS A 219 -10.28 -7.32 -2.43
CA CYS A 219 -8.86 -7.63 -2.27
C CYS A 219 -8.13 -7.62 -3.61
N GLU A 220 -6.82 -7.83 -3.55
CA GLU A 220 -5.92 -7.80 -4.72
C GLU A 220 -5.68 -9.17 -5.37
N CYS A 221 -6.01 -10.27 -4.67
CA CYS A 221 -5.72 -11.63 -5.13
C CYS A 221 -6.77 -12.64 -4.68
N PHE A 222 -6.94 -13.73 -5.45
CA PHE A 222 -7.93 -14.79 -5.18
C PHE A 222 -7.62 -15.60 -3.93
N ARG A 223 -6.33 -15.73 -3.56
CA ARG A 223 -5.92 -16.32 -2.27
C ARG A 223 -6.69 -15.68 -1.10
N ASP A 224 -6.75 -14.35 -1.10
CA ASP A 224 -7.33 -13.59 0.01
C ASP A 224 -8.86 -13.70 0.05
N VAL A 225 -9.54 -13.85 -1.11
CA VAL A 225 -10.96 -14.18 -1.16
C VAL A 225 -11.23 -15.50 -0.43
N SER A 226 -10.46 -16.55 -0.78
CA SER A 226 -10.60 -17.86 -0.17
C SER A 226 -10.31 -17.83 1.34
N LEU A 227 -9.34 -17.03 1.75
CA LEU A 227 -8.98 -16.86 3.17
C LEU A 227 -10.06 -16.09 3.93
N ALA A 228 -10.61 -15.01 3.39
CA ALA A 228 -11.69 -14.25 4.00
C ALA A 228 -12.92 -15.12 4.26
N MET A 229 -13.31 -15.97 3.29
CA MET A 229 -14.42 -16.92 3.45
C MET A 229 -14.13 -17.93 4.57
N ARG A 230 -12.92 -18.51 4.62
CA ARG A 230 -12.54 -19.43 5.72
C ARG A 230 -12.51 -18.76 7.09
N LEU A 231 -12.24 -17.46 7.14
CA LEU A 231 -12.26 -16.66 8.38
C LEU A 231 -13.67 -16.18 8.75
N GLY A 232 -14.68 -16.47 7.93
CA GLY A 232 -16.10 -16.27 8.25
C GLY A 232 -16.76 -15.10 7.58
N PHE A 233 -16.17 -14.54 6.50
CA PHE A 233 -16.87 -13.59 5.65
C PHE A 233 -18.04 -14.28 4.94
N ASN A 234 -19.21 -13.65 4.98
CA ASN A 234 -20.46 -14.16 4.39
C ASN A 234 -21.26 -13.09 3.62
N GLY A 235 -20.66 -11.92 3.40
CA GLY A 235 -21.23 -10.85 2.60
C GLY A 235 -20.96 -11.02 1.08
N VAL A 236 -20.94 -9.93 0.36
CA VAL A 236 -20.71 -9.91 -1.09
C VAL A 236 -19.24 -9.63 -1.39
N THR A 237 -18.60 -10.57 -2.08
CA THR A 237 -17.23 -10.36 -2.60
C THR A 237 -17.29 -9.58 -3.91
N LEU A 238 -16.53 -8.50 -4.00
CA LEU A 238 -16.36 -7.70 -5.21
C LEU A 238 -15.26 -8.27 -6.11
N PRO A 239 -15.16 -7.88 -7.39
CA PRO A 239 -14.10 -8.36 -8.28
C PRO A 239 -12.70 -8.12 -7.72
N VAL A 240 -11.79 -9.07 -7.93
CA VAL A 240 -10.38 -8.93 -7.53
C VAL A 240 -9.67 -7.99 -8.48
N ILE A 241 -9.09 -6.90 -7.93
CA ILE A 241 -8.29 -5.92 -8.70
C ILE A 241 -7.15 -5.37 -7.85
N PRO A 242 -6.01 -5.02 -8.46
CA PRO A 242 -4.91 -4.38 -7.73
C PRO A 242 -5.32 -3.03 -7.13
N ASN A 243 -5.08 -2.84 -5.83
CA ASN A 243 -5.45 -1.61 -5.10
C ASN A 243 -4.57 -0.41 -5.46
N ALA A 244 -3.39 -0.66 -6.04
CA ALA A 244 -2.47 0.39 -6.48
C ALA A 244 -2.94 1.13 -7.76
N GLY A 245 -4.12 0.79 -8.29
CA GLY A 245 -4.60 1.29 -9.58
C GLY A 245 -3.97 0.56 -10.76
N GLY A 246 -4.28 1.02 -11.98
CA GLY A 246 -3.72 0.48 -13.20
C GLY A 246 -2.48 1.24 -13.68
N ILE A 247 -1.93 0.80 -14.80
CA ILE A 247 -0.79 1.40 -15.49
C ILE A 247 -1.26 2.14 -16.75
N ASP A 248 -0.65 3.27 -17.02
CA ASP A 248 -0.79 3.97 -18.29
C ASP A 248 -0.05 3.18 -19.38
N LEU A 249 -0.81 2.45 -20.20
CA LEU A 249 -0.24 1.57 -21.23
C LEU A 249 0.48 2.34 -22.33
N GLN A 250 0.05 3.57 -22.66
CA GLN A 250 0.74 4.39 -23.65
C GLN A 250 2.12 4.77 -23.13
N LEU A 251 2.19 5.36 -21.94
CA LEU A 251 3.46 5.71 -21.30
C LEU A 251 4.35 4.47 -21.12
N ALA A 252 3.77 3.36 -20.69
CA ALA A 252 4.50 2.11 -20.51
C ALA A 252 5.11 1.60 -21.82
N SER A 253 4.35 1.64 -22.92
CA SER A 253 4.82 1.24 -24.24
C SER A 253 5.99 2.12 -24.72
N GLU A 254 5.90 3.45 -24.52
CA GLU A 254 6.96 4.37 -24.89
C GLU A 254 8.25 4.13 -24.10
N LEU A 255 8.14 3.79 -22.81
CA LEU A 255 9.30 3.58 -21.94
C LEU A 255 9.96 2.23 -22.19
N ARG A 256 9.16 1.15 -22.32
CA ARG A 256 9.67 -0.24 -22.41
C ARG A 256 10.43 -0.54 -23.69
N ASN A 257 10.09 0.13 -24.81
CA ASN A 257 10.60 -0.18 -26.13
C ASN A 257 11.97 0.44 -26.44
N LYS A 258 12.57 1.22 -25.54
CA LYS A 258 13.84 1.91 -25.77
C LYS A 258 15.04 0.98 -25.92
N ASN A 259 15.06 -0.14 -25.20
CA ASN A 259 16.14 -1.11 -25.21
C ASN A 259 15.60 -2.55 -25.21
N LYS A 260 16.19 -3.43 -26.01
CA LYS A 260 15.85 -4.85 -25.99
C LYS A 260 16.13 -5.43 -24.60
N PRO A 261 15.28 -6.30 -24.07
CA PRO A 261 15.48 -6.89 -22.74
C PRO A 261 16.82 -7.63 -22.58
N SER A 262 17.25 -8.34 -23.63
CA SER A 262 18.53 -9.06 -23.68
C SER A 262 19.77 -8.14 -23.56
N ASP A 263 19.67 -6.88 -24.00
CA ASP A 263 20.78 -5.94 -23.97
C ASP A 263 20.90 -5.20 -22.63
N ARG A 264 19.87 -5.30 -21.80
CA ARG A 264 19.84 -4.64 -20.48
C ARG A 264 20.81 -5.31 -19.51
N ARG A 265 21.52 -4.50 -18.72
CA ARG A 265 22.53 -4.97 -17.75
C ARG A 265 22.29 -4.43 -16.33
N ILE A 266 21.02 -4.19 -15.99
CA ILE A 266 20.64 -3.74 -14.65
C ILE A 266 19.79 -4.82 -13.99
N ILE A 267 20.13 -5.15 -12.76
CA ILE A 267 19.31 -5.94 -11.83
C ILE A 267 18.77 -5.00 -10.76
N LEU A 268 17.46 -4.97 -10.61
CA LEU A 268 16.80 -4.17 -9.59
C LEU A 268 16.37 -5.04 -8.42
N ILE A 269 16.68 -4.60 -7.22
CA ILE A 269 16.20 -5.22 -5.98
C ILE A 269 15.53 -4.19 -5.09
N LYS A 270 14.36 -4.55 -4.53
CA LYS A 270 13.65 -3.75 -3.53
C LYS A 270 14.42 -3.78 -2.20
N GLY A 271 14.84 -2.61 -1.73
CA GLY A 271 15.74 -2.45 -0.60
C GLY A 271 15.09 -2.40 0.79
N TYR A 272 13.81 -2.74 0.94
CA TYR A 272 13.17 -2.83 2.25
C TYR A 272 13.72 -4.02 3.04
N GLN A 273 13.99 -3.79 4.34
CA GLN A 273 14.31 -4.85 5.29
C GLN A 273 13.23 -4.87 6.39
N ASN A 274 12.11 -5.50 6.07
CA ASN A 274 10.94 -5.66 6.94
C ASN A 274 10.05 -6.81 6.41
N LEU A 275 8.79 -6.87 6.85
CA LEU A 275 7.80 -7.85 6.38
C LEU A 275 7.56 -7.81 4.85
N PHE A 276 7.54 -6.62 4.25
CA PHE A 276 7.25 -6.38 2.84
C PHE A 276 8.48 -6.39 1.93
N GLY A 277 9.66 -6.62 2.49
CA GLY A 277 10.91 -6.72 1.75
C GLY A 277 12.00 -7.28 2.65
N ARG A 278 12.69 -8.30 2.15
CA ARG A 278 13.82 -8.96 2.80
C ARG A 278 15.06 -8.77 1.94
N ALA A 279 15.47 -7.51 1.81
CA ALA A 279 16.57 -7.11 0.94
C ALA A 279 17.85 -7.90 1.20
N LEU A 280 18.19 -8.18 2.48
CA LEU A 280 19.41 -8.91 2.84
C LEU A 280 19.43 -10.32 2.26
N VAL A 281 18.29 -11.05 2.26
CA VAL A 281 18.21 -12.38 1.64
C VAL A 281 18.47 -12.29 0.13
N GLY A 282 17.85 -11.31 -0.54
CA GLY A 282 18.08 -11.08 -1.96
C GLY A 282 19.53 -10.67 -2.29
N LEU A 283 20.13 -9.83 -1.45
CA LEU A 283 21.52 -9.39 -1.61
C LEU A 283 22.51 -10.53 -1.37
N GLU A 284 22.27 -11.42 -0.39
CA GLU A 284 23.06 -12.63 -0.21
C GLU A 284 22.99 -13.55 -1.43
N SER A 285 21.81 -13.67 -2.03
CA SER A 285 21.63 -14.46 -3.25
C SER A 285 22.37 -13.84 -4.45
N ILE A 286 22.35 -12.52 -4.56
CA ILE A 286 23.10 -11.76 -5.57
C ILE A 286 24.62 -11.94 -5.37
N LYS A 287 25.11 -11.89 -4.14
CA LYS A 287 26.52 -12.11 -3.81
C LYS A 287 27.03 -13.46 -4.34
N LYS A 288 26.22 -14.51 -4.27
CA LYS A 288 26.54 -15.85 -4.81
C LYS A 288 26.65 -15.91 -6.34
N CYS A 289 26.18 -14.87 -7.03
CA CYS A 289 26.25 -14.74 -8.48
C CYS A 289 27.36 -13.78 -8.96
N GLU A 290 28.37 -13.50 -8.15
CA GLU A 290 29.40 -12.51 -8.44
C GLU A 290 30.07 -12.68 -9.80
N ASN A 291 30.36 -13.92 -10.20
CA ASN A 291 31.03 -14.20 -11.46
C ASN A 291 30.13 -13.93 -12.68
N GLU A 292 28.85 -14.30 -12.59
CA GLU A 292 27.84 -14.12 -13.63
C GLU A 292 27.41 -12.65 -13.78
N LEU A 293 27.64 -11.86 -12.73
CA LEU A 293 27.26 -10.43 -12.68
C LEU A 293 28.34 -9.50 -13.27
N ARG A 294 29.39 -10.04 -13.87
CA ARG A 294 30.39 -9.21 -14.58
C ARG A 294 29.72 -8.41 -15.69
N GLY A 295 29.87 -7.08 -15.66
CA GLY A 295 29.22 -6.16 -16.59
C GLY A 295 27.75 -5.81 -16.26
N TYR A 296 27.20 -6.35 -15.16
CA TYR A 296 25.92 -5.94 -14.64
C TYR A 296 26.06 -4.88 -13.54
N GLN A 297 25.04 -4.04 -13.42
CA GLN A 297 24.86 -3.14 -12.28
C GLN A 297 23.69 -3.65 -11.43
N VAL A 298 23.89 -3.75 -10.12
CA VAL A 298 22.84 -4.05 -9.16
C VAL A 298 22.36 -2.75 -8.52
N VAL A 299 21.10 -2.39 -8.75
CA VAL A 299 20.53 -1.17 -8.20
C VAL A 299 19.53 -1.53 -7.09
N VAL A 300 19.84 -1.07 -5.88
CA VAL A 300 19.00 -1.23 -4.70
C VAL A 300 18.17 0.04 -4.52
N TYR A 301 16.86 -0.07 -4.69
CA TYR A 301 15.95 1.09 -4.55
C TYR A 301 15.13 1.01 -3.26
N SER A 302 14.77 2.16 -2.71
CA SER A 302 14.04 2.28 -1.43
C SER A 302 14.73 1.53 -0.29
N ALA A 303 16.06 1.62 -0.23
CA ALA A 303 16.85 0.90 0.76
C ALA A 303 16.62 1.42 2.18
N SER A 304 16.41 0.51 3.13
CA SER A 304 16.47 0.81 4.57
C SER A 304 17.90 1.07 5.01
N THR A 305 18.07 1.66 6.18
CA THR A 305 19.43 1.93 6.75
C THR A 305 20.27 0.65 6.83
N GLU A 306 19.70 -0.42 7.36
CA GLU A 306 20.34 -1.73 7.47
C GLU A 306 20.76 -2.28 6.08
N THR A 307 19.92 -2.11 5.08
CA THR A 307 20.24 -2.51 3.70
C THR A 307 21.37 -1.66 3.12
N CYS A 308 21.37 -0.35 3.38
CA CYS A 308 22.45 0.53 2.93
C CYS A 308 23.80 0.11 3.54
N GLU A 309 23.83 -0.16 4.84
CA GLU A 309 25.05 -0.60 5.55
C GLU A 309 25.58 -1.92 4.96
N TYR A 310 24.68 -2.87 4.72
CA TYR A 310 25.04 -4.15 4.12
C TYR A 310 25.56 -4.01 2.67
N VAL A 311 24.95 -3.15 1.87
CA VAL A 311 25.44 -2.87 0.50
C VAL A 311 26.84 -2.25 0.53
N GLU A 312 27.13 -1.34 1.47
CA GLU A 312 28.49 -0.78 1.62
C GLU A 312 29.53 -1.82 2.06
N GLU A 313 29.14 -2.83 2.82
CA GLU A 313 29.98 -3.99 3.10
C GLU A 313 30.22 -4.83 1.85
N LEU A 314 29.18 -5.14 1.08
CA LEU A 314 29.28 -5.90 -0.16
C LEU A 314 30.19 -5.23 -1.20
N LYS A 315 30.17 -3.90 -1.32
CA LYS A 315 31.09 -3.15 -2.20
C LYS A 315 32.55 -3.33 -1.84
N LYS A 316 32.86 -3.60 -0.57
CA LYS A 316 34.24 -3.85 -0.08
C LYS A 316 34.67 -5.29 -0.26
N THR A 317 33.73 -6.23 -0.22
CA THR A 317 33.99 -7.68 -0.16
C THR A 317 33.75 -8.41 -1.48
N THR A 318 33.14 -7.76 -2.47
CA THR A 318 32.82 -8.32 -3.79
C THR A 318 33.23 -7.36 -4.91
N LYS A 319 33.28 -7.88 -6.15
CA LYS A 319 33.48 -7.08 -7.38
C LYS A 319 32.17 -6.66 -8.04
N ILE A 320 31.02 -6.88 -7.40
CA ILE A 320 29.70 -6.53 -7.94
C ILE A 320 29.52 -5.02 -7.92
N ASN A 321 29.05 -4.45 -9.03
CA ASN A 321 28.79 -3.02 -9.14
C ASN A 321 27.42 -2.68 -8.49
N PHE A 322 27.44 -2.38 -7.19
CA PHE A 322 26.25 -1.96 -6.45
C PHE A 322 26.02 -0.45 -6.50
N THR A 323 24.76 -0.06 -6.68
CA THR A 323 24.30 1.33 -6.56
C THR A 323 23.06 1.40 -5.68
N ILE A 324 23.06 2.27 -4.67
CA ILE A 324 21.88 2.58 -3.87
C ILE A 324 21.16 3.75 -4.54
N SER A 325 19.91 3.53 -4.94
CA SER A 325 19.09 4.57 -5.51
C SER A 325 18.36 5.35 -4.40
N GLY A 326 18.53 6.66 -4.36
CA GLY A 326 17.76 7.54 -3.48
C GLY A 326 16.25 7.50 -3.79
N GLN A 327 15.48 8.29 -3.03
CA GLN A 327 14.05 8.43 -3.24
C GLN A 327 13.75 8.97 -4.65
N LYS A 328 12.85 8.32 -5.36
CA LYS A 328 12.46 8.62 -6.74
C LYS A 328 10.96 8.89 -6.84
N SER A 329 10.59 9.73 -7.76
CA SER A 329 9.21 9.87 -8.21
C SER A 329 8.73 8.58 -8.90
N HIS A 330 7.41 8.41 -9.02
CA HIS A 330 6.85 7.24 -9.71
C HIS A 330 7.36 7.12 -11.17
N LEU A 331 7.42 8.24 -11.90
CA LEU A 331 7.92 8.24 -13.28
C LEU A 331 9.40 7.84 -13.35
N GLU A 332 10.24 8.33 -12.45
CA GLU A 332 11.65 7.93 -12.38
C GLU A 332 11.80 6.44 -12.04
N MET A 333 10.89 5.88 -11.22
CA MET A 333 10.86 4.44 -10.95
C MET A 333 10.49 3.64 -12.20
N LEU A 334 9.49 4.06 -12.97
CA LEU A 334 9.14 3.42 -14.25
C LEU A 334 10.33 3.46 -15.24
N HIS A 335 11.02 4.59 -15.34
CA HIS A 335 12.26 4.69 -16.11
C HIS A 335 13.35 3.74 -15.62
N LEU A 336 13.46 3.53 -14.32
CA LEU A 336 14.44 2.60 -13.77
C LEU A 336 14.07 1.15 -14.10
N PHE A 337 12.80 0.76 -13.93
CA PHE A 337 12.30 -0.55 -14.33
C PHE A 337 12.49 -0.82 -15.82
N SER A 338 12.29 0.18 -16.70
CA SER A 338 12.45 0.02 -18.15
C SER A 338 13.89 -0.26 -18.60
N LYS A 339 14.88 0.02 -17.76
CA LYS A 339 16.31 -0.26 -17.99
C LYS A 339 16.75 -1.59 -17.37
N ALA A 340 15.92 -2.18 -16.52
CA ALA A 340 16.26 -3.41 -15.83
C ALA A 340 16.04 -4.65 -16.72
N ARG A 341 16.96 -5.60 -16.64
CA ARG A 341 16.80 -6.95 -17.16
C ARG A 341 15.97 -7.79 -16.20
N ILE A 342 16.32 -7.74 -14.93
CA ILE A 342 15.72 -8.53 -13.85
C ILE A 342 15.24 -7.61 -12.75
N TYR A 343 14.06 -7.90 -12.23
CA TYR A 343 13.53 -7.36 -10.99
C TYR A 343 13.50 -8.46 -9.92
N ILE A 344 13.96 -8.16 -8.72
CA ILE A 344 13.96 -9.09 -7.59
C ILE A 344 13.13 -8.49 -6.45
N GLY A 345 12.08 -9.20 -6.05
CA GLY A 345 11.24 -8.89 -4.91
C GLY A 345 11.21 -10.04 -3.92
N VAL A 346 11.77 -9.83 -2.73
CA VAL A 346 11.73 -10.80 -1.63
C VAL A 346 10.89 -10.25 -0.50
N SER A 347 9.81 -10.92 -0.12
CA SER A 347 8.91 -10.52 0.96
C SER A 347 8.43 -11.75 1.74
N LEU A 348 8.06 -11.56 3.01
CA LEU A 348 7.41 -12.61 3.80
C LEU A 348 5.90 -12.62 3.60
N SER A 349 5.32 -11.49 3.23
CA SER A 349 3.89 -11.35 3.00
C SER A 349 3.58 -10.12 2.16
N ASP A 350 2.66 -10.26 1.24
CA ASP A 350 2.08 -9.17 0.45
C ASP A 350 0.74 -9.65 -0.13
N GLY A 351 -0.10 -8.74 -0.65
CA GLY A 351 -1.19 -9.08 -1.55
C GLY A 351 -0.65 -9.36 -2.94
N ILE A 352 -0.47 -8.31 -3.72
CA ILE A 352 0.26 -8.36 -4.97
C ILE A 352 1.34 -7.26 -5.00
N SER A 353 2.55 -7.61 -5.37
CA SER A 353 3.63 -6.63 -5.44
C SER A 353 3.44 -5.64 -6.58
N THR A 354 3.05 -4.41 -6.27
CA THR A 354 2.95 -3.32 -7.25
C THR A 354 4.24 -3.14 -8.04
N SER A 355 5.39 -3.23 -7.35
CA SER A 355 6.70 -3.12 -8.01
C SER A 355 6.96 -4.25 -9.01
N MET A 356 6.48 -5.47 -8.74
CA MET A 356 6.54 -6.57 -9.71
C MET A 356 5.70 -6.27 -10.95
N LEU A 357 4.46 -5.79 -10.75
CA LEU A 357 3.57 -5.45 -11.87
C LEU A 357 4.13 -4.31 -12.73
N GLU A 358 4.69 -3.27 -12.09
CA GLU A 358 5.36 -2.18 -12.77
C GLU A 358 6.63 -2.64 -13.51
N ALA A 359 7.42 -3.53 -12.92
CA ALA A 359 8.58 -4.13 -13.56
C ALA A 359 8.20 -4.97 -14.79
N MET A 360 7.15 -5.79 -14.68
CA MET A 360 6.60 -6.56 -15.82
C MET A 360 6.12 -5.64 -16.94
N ALA A 361 5.42 -4.56 -16.62
CA ALA A 361 4.95 -3.55 -17.58
C ALA A 361 6.13 -2.89 -18.32
N MET A 362 7.21 -2.60 -17.62
CA MET A 362 8.44 -2.01 -18.18
C MET A 362 9.34 -3.06 -18.86
N GLY A 363 8.96 -4.33 -18.82
CA GLY A 363 9.67 -5.43 -19.48
C GLY A 363 10.86 -5.99 -18.73
N ALA A 364 10.98 -5.74 -17.42
CA ALA A 364 11.93 -6.45 -16.58
C ALA A 364 11.39 -7.85 -16.23
N PHE A 365 12.28 -8.84 -16.21
CA PHE A 365 11.92 -10.22 -15.85
C PHE A 365 11.76 -10.33 -14.33
N PRO A 366 10.60 -10.73 -13.80
CA PRO A 366 10.35 -10.79 -12.38
C PRO A 366 10.89 -12.06 -11.74
N ILE A 367 11.59 -11.92 -10.62
CA ILE A 367 11.89 -12.98 -9.64
C ILE A 367 11.23 -12.54 -8.34
N GLN A 368 10.12 -13.18 -7.96
CA GLN A 368 9.27 -12.72 -6.85
C GLN A 368 8.93 -13.86 -5.91
N THR A 369 8.86 -13.57 -4.61
CA THR A 369 8.42 -14.56 -3.63
C THR A 369 6.94 -14.93 -3.79
N ASN A 370 6.65 -16.22 -3.66
CA ASN A 370 5.31 -16.80 -3.74
C ASN A 370 4.37 -16.38 -2.60
N THR A 371 4.90 -15.69 -1.60
CA THR A 371 4.14 -15.10 -0.49
C THR A 371 3.33 -13.87 -0.89
N SER A 372 3.52 -13.34 -2.11
CA SER A 372 2.86 -12.15 -2.64
C SER A 372 1.91 -12.44 -3.81
N CYS A 373 1.29 -13.61 -3.86
CA CYS A 373 0.37 -14.03 -4.94
C CYS A 373 0.93 -13.81 -6.36
N CYS A 374 2.25 -13.88 -6.53
CA CYS A 374 2.87 -13.68 -7.85
C CYS A 374 2.40 -14.71 -8.88
N ASP A 375 2.03 -15.93 -8.45
CA ASP A 375 1.54 -17.02 -9.30
C ASP A 375 0.22 -16.69 -10.01
N GLU A 376 -0.51 -15.66 -9.54
CA GLU A 376 -1.70 -15.16 -10.25
C GLU A 376 -1.34 -14.28 -11.46
N TRP A 377 -0.06 -13.89 -11.62
CA TRP A 377 0.43 -12.96 -12.64
C TRP A 377 1.55 -13.51 -13.49
N ILE A 378 2.38 -14.38 -12.94
CA ILE A 378 3.49 -15.02 -13.65
C ILE A 378 3.32 -16.54 -13.67
N SER A 379 3.84 -17.17 -14.72
CA SER A 379 4.02 -18.62 -14.81
C SER A 379 5.48 -18.93 -14.51
N ASP A 380 5.74 -19.71 -13.43
CA ASP A 380 7.10 -20.05 -13.00
C ASP A 380 7.90 -20.71 -14.13
N GLY A 381 9.13 -20.26 -14.34
CA GLY A 381 10.03 -20.73 -15.39
C GLY A 381 9.67 -20.29 -16.82
N ILE A 382 8.60 -19.51 -17.02
CA ILE A 382 8.15 -19.05 -18.34
C ILE A 382 8.10 -17.52 -18.42
N THR A 383 7.36 -16.87 -17.54
CA THR A 383 7.17 -15.42 -17.55
C THR A 383 7.80 -14.71 -16.36
N GLY A 384 8.35 -15.45 -15.43
CA GLY A 384 9.04 -15.03 -14.23
C GLY A 384 9.48 -16.23 -13.42
N PHE A 385 10.08 -15.99 -12.26
CA PHE A 385 10.37 -17.02 -11.28
C PHE A 385 9.62 -16.75 -9.97
N SER A 386 8.87 -17.76 -9.52
CA SER A 386 8.22 -17.82 -8.22
C SER A 386 9.17 -18.50 -7.23
N ILE A 387 9.58 -17.79 -6.17
CA ILE A 387 10.62 -18.24 -5.24
C ILE A 387 10.11 -18.31 -3.81
N PRO A 388 10.61 -19.23 -2.96
CA PRO A 388 10.38 -19.15 -1.52
C PRO A 388 11.16 -17.99 -0.89
N PRO A 389 10.68 -17.41 0.25
CA PRO A 389 11.25 -16.20 0.81
C PRO A 389 12.61 -16.39 1.52
N ASP A 390 13.03 -17.65 1.79
CA ASP A 390 14.16 -17.95 2.67
C ASP A 390 15.27 -18.77 2.02
N ASN A 391 15.15 -19.12 0.74
CA ASN A 391 16.09 -20.01 0.07
C ASN A 391 17.07 -19.22 -0.80
N VAL A 392 18.16 -18.77 -0.20
CA VAL A 392 19.24 -17.98 -0.85
C VAL A 392 19.83 -18.70 -2.06
N GLU A 393 20.06 -20.03 -1.97
CA GLU A 393 20.64 -20.81 -3.08
C GLU A 393 19.72 -20.87 -4.28
N LEU A 394 18.44 -21.21 -4.07
CA LEU A 394 17.46 -21.24 -5.16
C LEU A 394 17.29 -19.86 -5.81
N ILE A 395 17.27 -18.79 -5.02
CA ILE A 395 17.19 -17.43 -5.56
C ILE A 395 18.41 -17.14 -6.42
N ALA A 396 19.62 -17.50 -5.98
CA ALA A 396 20.86 -17.35 -6.76
C ALA A 396 20.79 -18.14 -8.07
N ASP A 397 20.31 -19.39 -8.05
CA ASP A 397 20.17 -20.21 -9.25
C ASP A 397 19.17 -19.59 -10.24
N ARG A 398 18.06 -19.03 -9.76
CA ARG A 398 17.08 -18.32 -10.61
C ARG A 398 17.66 -17.04 -11.22
N ILE A 399 18.51 -16.33 -10.48
CA ILE A 399 19.26 -15.17 -11.01
C ILE A 399 20.21 -15.62 -12.14
N ARG A 400 21.00 -16.67 -11.93
CA ARG A 400 21.90 -17.25 -12.96
C ARG A 400 21.14 -17.65 -14.23
N GLN A 401 20.02 -18.36 -14.08
CA GLN A 401 19.18 -18.76 -15.21
C GLN A 401 18.68 -17.54 -15.99
N ALA A 402 18.16 -16.49 -15.32
CA ALA A 402 17.67 -15.28 -15.96
C ALA A 402 18.79 -14.45 -16.62
N ILE A 403 20.03 -14.54 -16.13
CA ILE A 403 21.20 -13.91 -16.76
C ILE A 403 21.59 -14.68 -18.04
N ALA A 404 21.59 -16.02 -18.01
CA ALA A 404 22.12 -16.86 -19.06
C ALA A 404 21.15 -17.06 -20.24
N ASP A 405 19.83 -16.94 -20.06
CA ASP A 405 18.84 -17.27 -21.07
C ASP A 405 18.15 -16.03 -21.66
N ASP A 406 18.71 -15.48 -22.75
CA ASP A 406 18.14 -14.35 -23.48
C ASP A 406 16.81 -14.70 -24.16
N ASN A 407 16.60 -15.98 -24.52
CA ASN A 407 15.35 -16.43 -25.13
C ASN A 407 14.21 -16.46 -24.11
N LEU A 408 14.48 -16.90 -22.88
CA LEU A 408 13.53 -16.83 -21.77
C LEU A 408 13.11 -15.37 -21.53
N ILE A 409 14.09 -14.47 -21.39
CA ILE A 409 13.84 -13.05 -21.16
C ILE A 409 12.99 -12.42 -22.27
N SER A 410 13.33 -12.72 -23.54
CA SER A 410 12.62 -12.14 -24.69
C SER A 410 11.18 -12.66 -24.81
N ARG A 411 10.95 -13.95 -24.56
CA ARG A 411 9.59 -14.50 -24.54
C ARG A 411 8.77 -13.95 -23.39
N ALA A 412 9.34 -13.91 -22.18
CA ALA A 412 8.66 -13.37 -21.01
C ALA A 412 8.30 -11.88 -21.19
N TYR A 413 9.13 -11.10 -21.84
CA TYR A 413 8.88 -9.68 -22.15
C TYR A 413 7.57 -9.48 -22.93
N GLU A 414 7.31 -10.28 -23.95
CA GLU A 414 6.09 -10.19 -24.75
C GLU A 414 4.87 -10.75 -23.99
N MET A 415 5.03 -11.91 -23.35
CA MET A 415 3.94 -12.54 -22.61
C MET A 415 3.49 -11.69 -21.41
N ASN A 416 4.44 -11.11 -20.68
CA ASN A 416 4.13 -10.21 -19.57
C ASN A 416 3.41 -8.95 -20.04
N TRP A 417 3.81 -8.38 -21.17
CA TRP A 417 3.11 -7.25 -21.75
C TRP A 417 1.64 -7.56 -22.07
N ASN A 418 1.39 -8.70 -22.68
CA ASN A 418 0.02 -9.15 -22.96
C ASN A 418 -0.79 -9.29 -21.65
N THR A 419 -0.22 -9.89 -20.62
CA THR A 419 -0.87 -10.04 -19.32
C THR A 419 -1.18 -8.66 -18.69
N ILE A 420 -0.22 -7.75 -18.69
CA ILE A 420 -0.36 -6.40 -18.14
C ILE A 420 -1.40 -5.60 -18.93
N SER A 421 -1.35 -5.64 -20.26
CA SER A 421 -2.27 -4.89 -21.12
C SER A 421 -3.72 -5.33 -20.94
N LEU A 422 -3.97 -6.61 -20.71
CA LEU A 422 -5.31 -7.15 -20.51
C LEU A 422 -5.83 -6.90 -19.08
N ARG A 423 -4.97 -6.89 -18.08
CA ARG A 423 -5.41 -6.99 -16.69
C ARG A 423 -5.11 -5.74 -15.86
N LEU A 424 -4.14 -4.90 -16.29
CA LEU A 424 -3.64 -3.79 -15.48
C LEU A 424 -3.76 -2.41 -16.17
N ASP A 425 -4.45 -2.31 -17.30
CA ASP A 425 -4.75 -1.02 -17.93
C ASP A 425 -5.45 -0.09 -16.95
N LYS A 426 -5.01 1.19 -16.86
CA LYS A 426 -5.54 2.16 -15.89
C LYS A 426 -7.03 2.42 -16.05
N ASP A 427 -7.54 2.42 -17.29
CA ASP A 427 -8.96 2.73 -17.54
C ASP A 427 -9.83 1.51 -17.25
N VAL A 428 -9.31 0.30 -17.50
CA VAL A 428 -9.96 -0.96 -17.10
C VAL A 428 -10.05 -1.07 -15.58
N ILE A 429 -8.96 -0.81 -14.85
CA ILE A 429 -8.96 -0.83 -13.39
C ILE A 429 -9.88 0.24 -12.81
N LYS A 430 -9.83 1.46 -13.33
CA LYS A 430 -10.74 2.56 -12.95
C LYS A 430 -12.20 2.19 -13.14
N SER A 431 -12.54 1.59 -14.29
CA SER A 431 -13.91 1.13 -14.58
C SER A 431 -14.36 0.05 -13.59
N LYS A 432 -13.50 -0.93 -13.29
CA LYS A 432 -13.78 -1.97 -12.29
C LYS A 432 -13.96 -1.40 -10.89
N ALA A 433 -13.10 -0.46 -10.47
CA ALA A 433 -13.22 0.22 -9.17
C ALA A 433 -14.52 1.04 -9.08
N ALA A 434 -14.91 1.76 -10.14
CA ALA A 434 -16.21 2.45 -10.21
C ALA A 434 -17.37 1.47 -10.12
N GLY A 435 -17.24 0.29 -10.74
CA GLY A 435 -18.21 -0.79 -10.69
C GLY A 435 -18.51 -1.29 -9.28
N TYR A 436 -17.57 -1.22 -8.35
CA TYR A 436 -17.79 -1.55 -6.93
C TYR A 436 -18.93 -0.71 -6.34
N TYR A 437 -18.80 0.60 -6.47
CA TYR A 437 -19.75 1.56 -5.89
C TYR A 437 -21.10 1.47 -6.56
N LYS A 438 -21.12 1.31 -7.89
CA LYS A 438 -22.36 1.09 -8.64
C LYS A 438 -23.09 -0.16 -8.14
N THR A 439 -22.40 -1.29 -8.04
CA THR A 439 -22.99 -2.55 -7.54
C THR A 439 -23.57 -2.40 -6.14
N ILE A 440 -22.84 -1.72 -5.25
CA ILE A 440 -23.29 -1.49 -3.87
C ILE A 440 -24.55 -0.62 -3.85
N PHE A 441 -24.55 0.51 -4.54
CA PHE A 441 -25.67 1.45 -4.52
C PHE A 441 -26.90 0.91 -5.25
N ASP A 442 -26.74 0.21 -6.36
CA ASP A 442 -27.85 -0.47 -7.05
C ASP A 442 -28.51 -1.54 -6.15
N THR A 443 -27.70 -2.26 -5.36
CA THR A 443 -28.21 -3.25 -4.41
C THR A 443 -28.96 -2.60 -3.25
N GLN A 444 -28.45 -1.48 -2.72
CA GLN A 444 -29.14 -0.71 -1.67
C GLN A 444 -30.51 -0.20 -2.17
N GLU A 445 -30.57 0.29 -3.40
CA GLU A 445 -31.80 0.81 -3.99
C GLU A 445 -32.85 -0.29 -4.16
N LYS A 446 -32.48 -1.44 -4.71
CA LYS A 446 -33.34 -2.62 -4.83
C LYS A 446 -33.90 -3.08 -3.48
N ASN A 447 -33.07 -3.06 -2.43
CA ASN A 447 -33.52 -3.46 -1.10
C ASN A 447 -34.45 -2.44 -0.47
N ARG A 448 -34.25 -1.13 -0.69
CA ARG A 448 -35.22 -0.08 -0.26
C ARG A 448 -36.59 -0.24 -0.92
N VAL A 449 -36.63 -0.49 -2.22
CA VAL A 449 -37.87 -0.71 -2.96
C VAL A 449 -38.63 -1.93 -2.43
N ARG A 450 -37.92 -3.04 -2.14
CA ARG A 450 -38.53 -4.26 -1.57
C ARG A 450 -39.08 -4.09 -0.15
N GLN A 451 -38.48 -3.21 0.66
CA GLN A 451 -38.97 -2.93 2.02
C GLN A 451 -40.14 -1.96 2.06
N SER A 452 -40.39 -1.21 0.97
CA SER A 452 -41.50 -0.26 0.84
C SER A 452 -42.75 -0.89 0.19
N GLN A 453 -42.63 -2.11 -0.29
CA GLN A 453 -43.75 -2.98 -0.77
C GLN A 453 -44.20 -3.96 0.32
#